data_4ae7bcbd9e551d104221cc33bcfc209e
#
_entry.id   4ae7bcbd9e551d104221cc33bcfc209e
#
_cell.length_a   1.000
_cell.length_b   1.000
_cell.length_c   1.000
_cell.angle_alpha   90.00
_cell.angle_beta   90.00
_cell.angle_gamma   90.00
#
_symmetry.space_group_name_H-M   'P 1'
#
loop_
_entity.id
_entity.type
_entity.pdbx_description
1 polymer ?
#
loop_
_entity_poly.entity_id
_entity_poly.type
_entity_poly.pdbx_seq_one_letter_code
_entity_poly.pdbx_strand_id
1 'polypeptide(L)'
;MKIAVLGAGISGLGSAYILSQKHEVDVYEKDSRLGGHARTTQIQDEGMLFGVDTGFLVFNEPTYPLLTKLFKQLDVKIENSDMSFAFWDKIKNIAYNGSSIKGMFAQKRNLFSLNHYKMIKDILDFNEKANSDLLYNNLNLDKSLGEYISSYSKAFKERYILPMGAAIWSTPSDEMNDFPARTFITFFKNHGLLGVSSHHQWLTVSNGSINYVNKIKDKISGKIFLNSDVIKIQ
;
A
#
# COMPACT_ATOMS: atom_id res chain seq x y z
N MET A 1 33.15 7.83 -10.35
CA MET A 1 32.67 7.21 -11.61
C MET A 1 31.47 8.01 -12.09
N LYS A 2 31.17 7.92 -13.38
CA LYS A 2 29.90 8.41 -13.92
C LYS A 2 28.92 7.23 -14.00
N ILE A 3 27.72 7.40 -13.48
CA ILE A 3 26.69 6.35 -13.33
C ILE A 3 25.39 6.85 -13.95
N ALA A 4 24.71 5.98 -14.70
CA ALA A 4 23.38 6.21 -15.20
C ALA A 4 22.37 5.41 -14.39
N VAL A 5 21.31 6.06 -13.91
CA VAL A 5 20.16 5.42 -13.25
C VAL A 5 18.95 5.52 -14.18
N LEU A 6 18.32 4.39 -14.47
CA LEU A 6 17.17 4.30 -15.36
C LEU A 6 15.90 4.15 -14.56
N GLY A 7 14.97 5.10 -14.77
CA GLY A 7 13.73 5.24 -14.03
C GLY A 7 13.86 6.08 -12.77
N ALA A 8 12.96 7.05 -12.61
CA ALA A 8 12.93 7.99 -11.50
C ALA A 8 11.76 7.73 -10.51
N GLY A 9 11.36 6.47 -10.35
CA GLY A 9 10.56 6.02 -9.21
C GLY A 9 11.38 6.01 -7.92
N ILE A 10 10.78 5.65 -6.78
CA ILE A 10 11.46 5.68 -5.47
C ILE A 10 12.75 4.84 -5.44
N SER A 11 12.79 3.70 -6.13
CA SER A 11 13.98 2.84 -6.20
C SER A 11 15.13 3.53 -6.94
N GLY A 12 14.85 4.12 -8.12
CA GLY A 12 15.86 4.85 -8.89
C GLY A 12 16.32 6.11 -8.19
N LEU A 13 15.39 6.93 -7.70
CA LEU A 13 15.72 8.15 -6.96
C LEU A 13 16.50 7.86 -5.67
N GLY A 14 16.11 6.83 -4.91
CA GLY A 14 16.83 6.42 -3.70
C GLY A 14 18.25 5.93 -4.02
N SER A 15 18.40 5.14 -5.07
CA SER A 15 19.73 4.70 -5.55
C SER A 15 20.59 5.88 -6.03
N ALA A 16 19.99 6.78 -6.82
CA ALA A 16 20.69 7.98 -7.30
C ALA A 16 21.14 8.88 -6.13
N TYR A 17 20.30 9.07 -5.11
CA TYR A 17 20.65 9.83 -3.91
C TYR A 17 21.85 9.24 -3.17
N ILE A 18 21.85 7.92 -2.94
CA ILE A 18 22.95 7.24 -2.24
C ILE A 18 24.25 7.30 -3.06
N LEU A 19 24.16 7.02 -4.35
CA LEU A 19 25.31 7.03 -5.25
C LEU A 19 25.88 8.43 -5.46
N SER A 20 25.05 9.46 -5.47
CA SER A 20 25.47 10.86 -5.64
C SER A 20 26.36 11.37 -4.52
N GLN A 21 26.43 10.67 -3.38
CA GLN A 21 27.37 11.03 -2.31
C GLN A 21 28.84 10.81 -2.69
N LYS A 22 29.14 9.96 -3.68
CA LYS A 22 30.52 9.60 -4.07
C LYS A 22 30.74 9.59 -5.57
N HIS A 23 29.69 9.73 -6.37
CA HIS A 23 29.75 9.57 -7.82
C HIS A 23 28.95 10.66 -8.52
N GLU A 24 29.26 10.92 -9.79
CA GLU A 24 28.40 11.70 -10.69
C GLU A 24 27.28 10.79 -11.20
N VAL A 25 26.02 11.13 -10.94
CA VAL A 25 24.87 10.28 -11.24
C VAL A 25 23.89 11.01 -12.15
N ASP A 26 23.73 10.53 -13.36
CA ASP A 26 22.68 10.98 -14.29
C ASP A 26 21.45 10.07 -14.15
N VAL A 27 20.26 10.67 -14.17
CA VAL A 27 18.98 9.94 -14.06
C VAL A 27 18.18 10.11 -15.36
N TYR A 28 17.72 9.00 -15.93
CA TYR A 28 16.90 8.98 -17.14
C TYR A 28 15.50 8.50 -16.81
N GLU A 29 14.50 9.29 -17.13
CA GLU A 29 13.07 9.00 -16.86
C GLU A 29 12.27 9.16 -18.16
N LYS A 30 11.47 8.13 -18.50
CA LYS A 30 10.60 8.15 -19.68
C LYS A 30 9.45 9.13 -19.58
N ASP A 31 8.92 9.32 -18.37
CA ASP A 31 7.81 10.23 -18.11
C ASP A 31 8.28 11.70 -18.06
N SER A 32 7.33 12.61 -18.16
CA SER A 32 7.57 14.05 -18.02
C SER A 32 7.76 14.51 -16.57
N ARG A 33 7.73 13.59 -15.61
CA ARG A 33 7.82 13.86 -14.17
C ARG A 33 8.62 12.80 -13.43
N LEU A 34 9.19 13.19 -12.28
CA LEU A 34 9.83 12.29 -11.33
C LEU A 34 8.80 11.66 -10.38
N GLY A 35 9.22 10.60 -9.68
CA GLY A 35 8.52 10.00 -8.55
C GLY A 35 7.85 8.66 -8.84
N GLY A 36 7.55 8.33 -10.10
CA GLY A 36 6.81 7.11 -10.41
C GLY A 36 5.47 7.05 -9.68
N HIS A 37 5.27 6.07 -8.78
CA HIS A 37 4.07 5.97 -7.93
C HIS A 37 3.99 7.04 -6.82
N ALA A 38 5.06 7.75 -6.51
CA ALA A 38 5.01 8.97 -5.71
C ALA A 38 4.45 10.12 -6.57
N ARG A 39 3.13 10.13 -6.70
CA ARG A 39 2.41 11.04 -7.57
C ARG A 39 1.45 11.89 -6.76
N THR A 40 1.78 13.18 -6.65
CA THR A 40 0.91 14.19 -6.04
C THR A 40 0.24 15.00 -7.15
N THR A 41 -1.08 15.05 -7.13
CA THR A 41 -1.89 15.92 -7.99
C THR A 41 -2.28 17.16 -7.21
N GLN A 42 -2.03 18.33 -7.78
CA GLN A 42 -2.45 19.59 -7.18
C GLN A 42 -3.94 19.83 -7.52
N ILE A 43 -4.74 20.05 -6.50
CA ILE A 43 -6.17 20.37 -6.61
C ILE A 43 -6.39 21.75 -5.99
N GLN A 44 -7.12 22.61 -6.69
CA GLN A 44 -7.57 23.87 -6.17
C GLN A 44 -9.03 23.75 -5.71
N ASP A 45 -9.27 24.04 -4.44
CA ASP A 45 -10.61 24.05 -3.86
C ASP A 45 -10.75 25.28 -2.95
N GLU A 46 -11.85 26.01 -3.08
CA GLU A 46 -12.14 27.25 -2.33
C GLU A 46 -10.95 28.26 -2.27
N GLY A 47 -10.16 28.34 -3.34
CA GLY A 47 -8.98 29.22 -3.43
C GLY A 47 -7.71 28.69 -2.75
N MET A 48 -7.77 27.53 -2.09
CA MET A 48 -6.62 26.86 -1.50
C MET A 48 -6.09 25.76 -2.44
N LEU A 49 -4.77 25.56 -2.42
CA LEU A 49 -4.11 24.52 -3.21
C LEU A 49 -3.75 23.36 -2.32
N PHE A 50 -4.23 22.16 -2.67
CA PHE A 50 -3.98 20.92 -1.95
C PHE A 50 -3.19 19.93 -2.80
N GLY A 51 -2.19 19.29 -2.20
CA GLY A 51 -1.50 18.16 -2.80
C GLY A 51 -2.22 16.86 -2.43
N VAL A 52 -2.73 16.15 -3.43
CA VAL A 52 -3.40 14.85 -3.24
C VAL A 52 -2.56 13.76 -3.88
N ASP A 53 -2.09 12.82 -3.06
CA ASP A 53 -1.37 11.65 -3.54
C ASP A 53 -2.33 10.64 -4.16
N THR A 54 -1.95 10.09 -5.32
CA THR A 54 -2.76 9.13 -6.08
C THR A 54 -2.12 7.75 -6.23
N GLY A 55 -0.96 7.55 -5.63
CA GLY A 55 -0.23 6.26 -5.66
C GLY A 55 0.22 5.87 -4.25
N PHE A 56 1.37 6.34 -3.82
CA PHE A 56 1.86 6.10 -2.46
C PHE A 56 1.19 7.07 -1.48
N LEU A 57 0.28 6.56 -0.65
CA LEU A 57 -0.57 7.37 0.23
C LEU A 57 -0.10 7.40 1.68
N VAL A 58 0.24 6.24 2.24
CA VAL A 58 0.55 6.06 3.66
C VAL A 58 1.68 5.08 3.88
N PHE A 59 2.35 5.21 5.02
CA PHE A 59 3.37 4.28 5.50
C PHE A 59 3.30 4.20 7.02
N ASN A 60 4.10 3.34 7.62
CA ASN A 60 4.32 3.31 9.06
C ASN A 60 5.80 3.00 9.37
N GLU A 61 6.29 3.43 10.51
CA GLU A 61 7.72 3.26 10.83
C GLU A 61 8.15 1.78 10.95
N PRO A 62 7.37 0.89 11.60
CA PRO A 62 7.78 -0.51 11.79
C PRO A 62 7.99 -1.30 10.49
N THR A 63 7.14 -1.08 9.48
CA THR A 63 7.20 -1.84 8.23
C THR A 63 7.99 -1.14 7.12
N TYR A 64 8.32 0.15 7.30
CA TYR A 64 9.09 0.96 6.35
C TYR A 64 10.36 1.59 6.97
N PRO A 65 11.23 0.81 7.66
CA PRO A 65 12.34 1.39 8.42
C PRO A 65 13.35 2.14 7.55
N LEU A 66 13.63 1.66 6.33
CA LEU A 66 14.56 2.33 5.41
C LEU A 66 13.97 3.62 4.84
N LEU A 67 12.68 3.64 4.52
CA LEU A 67 11.99 4.85 4.06
C LEU A 67 11.94 5.89 5.17
N THR A 68 11.60 5.48 6.38
CA THR A 68 11.62 6.35 7.56
C THR A 68 13.00 6.96 7.81
N LYS A 69 14.06 6.16 7.67
CA LYS A 69 15.45 6.64 7.77
C LYS A 69 15.75 7.68 6.67
N LEU A 70 15.36 7.41 5.44
CA LEU A 70 15.54 8.33 4.31
C LEU A 70 14.81 9.65 4.57
N PHE A 71 13.56 9.59 5.03
CA PHE A 71 12.78 10.80 5.34
C PHE A 71 13.42 11.63 6.45
N LYS A 72 13.94 10.99 7.49
CA LYS A 72 14.70 11.68 8.56
C LYS A 72 15.97 12.35 8.01
N GLN A 73 16.73 11.68 7.13
CA GLN A 73 17.95 12.24 6.52
C GLN A 73 17.66 13.42 5.59
N LEU A 74 16.51 13.42 4.92
CA LEU A 74 16.09 14.48 4.01
C LEU A 74 15.26 15.56 4.71
N ASP A 75 15.02 15.46 6.01
CA ASP A 75 14.12 16.34 6.75
C ASP A 75 12.73 16.46 6.09
N VAL A 76 12.16 15.34 5.69
CA VAL A 76 10.81 15.26 5.12
C VAL A 76 9.78 15.41 6.25
N LYS A 77 8.88 16.37 6.12
CA LYS A 77 7.77 16.52 7.07
C LYS A 77 6.74 15.41 6.88
N ILE A 78 6.40 14.77 7.98
CA ILE A 78 5.40 13.71 8.03
C ILE A 78 4.31 14.08 9.04
N GLU A 79 3.12 13.54 8.87
CA GLU A 79 1.98 13.74 9.76
C GLU A 79 1.21 12.45 9.98
N ASN A 80 0.45 12.41 11.07
CA ASN A 80 -0.41 11.26 11.37
C ASN A 80 -1.52 11.15 10.32
N SER A 81 -1.79 9.92 9.93
CA SER A 81 -2.85 9.57 8.99
C SER A 81 -3.65 8.39 9.53
N ASP A 82 -4.82 8.20 8.95
CA ASP A 82 -5.64 7.02 9.17
C ASP A 82 -5.73 6.21 7.89
N MET A 83 -5.70 4.89 8.03
CA MET A 83 -6.03 3.99 6.95
C MET A 83 -7.14 3.05 7.42
N SER A 84 -8.26 3.11 6.75
CA SER A 84 -9.41 2.27 7.03
C SER A 84 -9.87 1.54 5.76
N PHE A 85 -10.51 0.39 5.96
CA PHE A 85 -11.14 -0.36 4.88
C PHE A 85 -12.66 -0.20 4.99
N ALA A 86 -13.29 0.22 3.90
CA ALA A 86 -14.74 0.22 3.75
C ALA A 86 -15.13 -0.57 2.50
N PHE A 87 -16.22 -1.32 2.62
CA PHE A 87 -16.79 -2.08 1.53
C PHE A 87 -18.18 -1.53 1.17
N TRP A 88 -18.44 -1.35 -0.11
CA TRP A 88 -19.75 -0.99 -0.63
C TRP A 88 -20.08 -1.74 -1.91
N ASP A 89 -21.04 -2.65 -1.82
CA ASP A 89 -21.68 -3.29 -2.98
C ASP A 89 -22.95 -2.48 -3.33
N LYS A 90 -22.85 -1.68 -4.39
CA LYS A 90 -23.94 -0.81 -4.83
C LYS A 90 -25.15 -1.60 -5.33
N ILE A 91 -24.92 -2.77 -5.95
CA ILE A 91 -25.99 -3.60 -6.54
C ILE A 91 -26.81 -4.24 -5.42
N LYS A 92 -26.16 -4.88 -4.45
CA LYS A 92 -26.80 -5.52 -3.29
C LYS A 92 -27.12 -4.50 -2.18
N ASN A 93 -26.67 -3.25 -2.37
CA ASN A 93 -26.76 -2.17 -1.38
C ASN A 93 -26.22 -2.59 0.00
N ILE A 94 -25.07 -3.22 0.08
CA ILE A 94 -24.40 -3.65 1.31
C ILE A 94 -23.18 -2.77 1.52
N ALA A 95 -23.12 -2.10 2.68
CA ALA A 95 -21.96 -1.31 3.06
C ALA A 95 -21.61 -1.54 4.53
N TYR A 96 -20.30 -1.48 4.82
CA TYR A 96 -19.76 -1.47 6.17
C TYR A 96 -18.35 -0.85 6.17
N ASN A 97 -17.87 -0.46 7.35
CA ASN A 97 -16.51 -0.02 7.59
C ASN A 97 -15.85 -0.97 8.59
N GLY A 98 -14.67 -1.45 8.25
CA GLY A 98 -13.92 -2.42 9.06
C GLY A 98 -13.15 -1.85 10.25
N SER A 99 -13.14 -0.53 10.45
CA SER A 99 -12.33 0.11 11.49
C SER A 99 -12.87 -0.08 12.92
N SER A 100 -14.12 -0.48 13.09
CA SER A 100 -14.73 -0.67 14.39
C SER A 100 -15.97 -1.56 14.32
N ILE A 101 -16.41 -2.07 15.48
CA ILE A 101 -17.67 -2.81 15.58
C ILE A 101 -18.86 -1.94 15.13
N LYS A 102 -18.88 -0.65 15.49
CA LYS A 102 -19.92 0.29 15.01
C LYS A 102 -19.88 0.42 13.48
N GLY A 103 -18.70 0.48 12.90
CA GLY A 103 -18.49 0.53 11.45
C GLY A 103 -19.00 -0.72 10.73
N MET A 104 -18.74 -1.92 11.28
CA MET A 104 -19.26 -3.17 10.73
C MET A 104 -20.80 -3.17 10.64
N PHE A 105 -21.48 -2.53 11.58
CA PHE A 105 -22.93 -2.41 11.63
C PHE A 105 -23.45 -1.01 11.25
N ALA A 106 -22.70 -0.22 10.51
CA ALA A 106 -23.10 1.12 10.05
C ALA A 106 -24.45 1.10 9.29
N GLN A 107 -24.69 0.09 8.49
CA GLN A 107 -26.05 -0.21 7.97
C GLN A 107 -26.80 -1.07 8.99
N LYS A 108 -27.87 -0.53 9.58
CA LYS A 108 -28.69 -1.23 10.60
C LYS A 108 -29.21 -2.59 10.15
N ARG A 109 -29.47 -2.78 8.85
CA ARG A 109 -29.91 -4.07 8.30
C ARG A 109 -28.85 -5.18 8.46
N ASN A 110 -27.57 -4.84 8.58
CA ASN A 110 -26.50 -5.83 8.82
C ASN A 110 -26.68 -6.52 10.18
N LEU A 111 -27.37 -5.89 11.15
CA LEU A 111 -27.74 -6.48 12.45
C LEU A 111 -28.65 -7.72 12.31
N PHE A 112 -29.40 -7.83 11.21
CA PHE A 112 -30.33 -8.92 10.95
C PHE A 112 -29.80 -9.88 9.87
N SER A 113 -28.55 -9.76 9.45
CA SER A 113 -27.94 -10.56 8.37
C SER A 113 -27.09 -11.68 8.91
N LEU A 114 -27.55 -12.93 8.85
CA LEU A 114 -26.76 -14.09 9.20
C LEU A 114 -25.45 -14.20 8.40
N ASN A 115 -25.47 -13.81 7.13
CA ASN A 115 -24.27 -13.78 6.29
C ASN A 115 -23.25 -12.76 6.78
N HIS A 116 -23.69 -11.65 7.38
CA HIS A 116 -22.81 -10.65 7.95
C HIS A 116 -22.11 -11.16 9.22
N TYR A 117 -22.86 -11.81 10.12
CA TYR A 117 -22.27 -12.46 11.30
C TYR A 117 -21.30 -13.59 10.92
N LYS A 118 -21.67 -14.39 9.91
CA LYS A 118 -20.78 -15.45 9.41
C LYS A 118 -19.48 -14.88 8.85
N MET A 119 -19.55 -13.76 8.10
CA MET A 119 -18.37 -13.05 7.62
C MET A 119 -17.47 -12.59 8.78
N ILE A 120 -18.05 -12.00 9.82
CA ILE A 120 -17.28 -11.53 10.99
C ILE A 120 -16.60 -12.73 11.69
N LYS A 121 -17.33 -13.82 11.88
CA LYS A 121 -16.74 -15.05 12.45
C LYS A 121 -15.58 -15.55 11.59
N ASP A 122 -15.78 -15.61 10.27
CA ASP A 122 -14.75 -16.07 9.33
C ASP A 122 -13.50 -15.15 9.33
N ILE A 123 -13.67 -13.84 9.56
CA ILE A 123 -12.55 -12.89 9.75
C ILE A 123 -11.72 -13.28 10.98
N LEU A 124 -12.37 -13.56 12.10
CA LEU A 124 -11.68 -13.94 13.33
C LEU A 124 -10.96 -15.30 13.18
N ASP A 125 -11.65 -16.28 12.63
CA ASP A 125 -11.10 -17.62 12.38
C ASP A 125 -9.91 -17.55 11.39
N PHE A 126 -10.02 -16.73 10.34
CA PHE A 126 -8.93 -16.51 9.39
C PHE A 126 -7.72 -15.87 10.06
N ASN A 127 -7.92 -14.85 10.87
CA ASN A 127 -6.82 -14.15 11.56
C ASN A 127 -6.06 -15.10 12.49
N GLU A 128 -6.78 -15.91 13.26
CA GLU A 128 -6.18 -16.92 14.16
C GLU A 128 -5.40 -17.97 13.37
N LYS A 129 -6.05 -18.56 12.35
CA LYS A 129 -5.44 -19.57 11.49
C LYS A 129 -4.20 -19.03 10.76
N ALA A 130 -4.27 -17.85 10.17
CA ALA A 130 -3.19 -17.23 9.42
C ALA A 130 -1.97 -16.95 10.33
N ASN A 131 -2.20 -16.46 11.56
CA ASN A 131 -1.13 -16.25 12.54
C ASN A 131 -0.47 -17.59 12.94
N SER A 132 -1.27 -18.64 13.15
CA SER A 132 -0.79 -19.98 13.48
C SER A 132 0.01 -20.59 12.33
N ASP A 133 -0.51 -20.52 11.11
CA ASP A 133 0.15 -21.08 9.93
C ASP A 133 1.50 -20.39 9.65
N LEU A 134 1.61 -19.07 9.87
CA LEU A 134 2.90 -18.35 9.80
C LEU A 134 3.87 -18.80 10.90
N LEU A 135 3.38 -18.92 12.14
CA LEU A 135 4.21 -19.30 13.29
C LEU A 135 4.85 -20.68 13.10
N TYR A 136 4.08 -21.64 12.61
CA TYR A 136 4.51 -23.03 12.42
C TYR A 136 5.00 -23.33 11.00
N ASN A 137 5.12 -22.31 10.14
CA ASN A 137 5.53 -22.45 8.73
C ASN A 137 4.74 -23.54 7.99
N ASN A 138 3.42 -23.53 8.14
CA ASN A 138 2.54 -24.55 7.60
C ASN A 138 2.55 -24.58 6.06
N LEU A 139 2.56 -25.78 5.46
CA LEU A 139 2.50 -25.98 3.99
C LEU A 139 1.23 -25.42 3.34
N ASN A 140 0.17 -25.16 4.11
CA ASN A 140 -1.01 -24.46 3.60
C ASN A 140 -0.70 -23.09 3.02
N LEU A 141 0.40 -22.44 3.44
CA LEU A 141 0.85 -21.15 2.92
C LEU A 141 1.44 -21.24 1.51
N ASP A 142 1.77 -22.43 1.01
CA ASP A 142 2.33 -22.62 -0.34
C ASP A 142 1.25 -22.71 -1.42
N LYS A 143 -0.02 -22.62 -1.02
CA LYS A 143 -1.21 -22.58 -1.89
C LYS A 143 -1.48 -21.19 -2.42
N SER A 144 -2.39 -21.10 -3.40
CA SER A 144 -2.98 -19.82 -3.77
C SER A 144 -3.91 -19.31 -2.66
N LEU A 145 -4.19 -17.99 -2.68
CA LEU A 145 -5.12 -17.39 -1.72
C LEU A 145 -6.52 -18.02 -1.85
N GLY A 146 -7.00 -18.26 -3.07
CA GLY A 146 -8.28 -18.90 -3.33
C GLY A 146 -8.40 -20.27 -2.72
N GLU A 147 -7.34 -21.11 -2.86
CA GLU A 147 -7.29 -22.44 -2.23
C GLU A 147 -7.23 -22.35 -0.70
N TYR A 148 -6.42 -21.41 -0.17
CA TYR A 148 -6.27 -21.22 1.27
C TYR A 148 -7.60 -20.81 1.93
N ILE A 149 -8.38 -19.94 1.28
CA ILE A 149 -9.67 -19.47 1.80
C ILE A 149 -10.87 -20.28 1.30
N SER A 150 -10.67 -21.41 0.63
CA SER A 150 -11.75 -22.20 -0.02
C SER A 150 -12.88 -22.57 0.91
N SER A 151 -12.58 -22.92 2.17
CA SER A 151 -13.54 -23.34 3.19
C SER A 151 -14.36 -22.20 3.82
N TYR A 152 -13.95 -20.95 3.63
CA TYR A 152 -14.64 -19.78 4.20
C TYR A 152 -15.90 -19.41 3.42
N SER A 153 -16.80 -18.66 4.06
CA SER A 153 -18.07 -18.26 3.46
C SER A 153 -17.88 -17.35 2.25
N LYS A 154 -18.87 -17.38 1.36
CA LYS A 154 -18.95 -16.47 0.22
C LYS A 154 -18.91 -15.00 0.66
N ALA A 155 -19.56 -14.67 1.78
CA ALA A 155 -19.57 -13.33 2.32
C ALA A 155 -18.16 -12.86 2.75
N PHE A 156 -17.37 -13.72 3.40
CA PHE A 156 -15.98 -13.43 3.75
C PHE A 156 -15.12 -13.22 2.49
N LYS A 157 -15.24 -14.11 1.51
CA LYS A 157 -14.44 -14.04 0.27
C LYS A 157 -14.75 -12.78 -0.53
N GLU A 158 -16.03 -12.55 -0.86
CA GLU A 158 -16.44 -11.52 -1.82
C GLU A 158 -16.61 -10.12 -1.22
N ARG A 159 -16.76 -10.02 0.11
CA ARG A 159 -17.01 -8.71 0.74
C ARG A 159 -15.85 -8.22 1.60
N TYR A 160 -14.93 -9.10 1.99
CA TYR A 160 -13.81 -8.74 2.86
C TYR A 160 -12.47 -9.02 2.21
N ILE A 161 -12.04 -10.30 2.15
CA ILE A 161 -10.63 -10.62 1.91
C ILE A 161 -10.17 -10.32 0.47
N LEU A 162 -10.96 -10.70 -0.55
CA LEU A 162 -10.61 -10.44 -1.95
C LEU A 162 -10.68 -8.95 -2.30
N PRO A 163 -11.76 -8.19 -1.94
CA PRO A 163 -11.78 -6.74 -2.18
C PRO A 163 -10.70 -5.98 -1.42
N MET A 164 -10.35 -6.40 -0.22
CA MET A 164 -9.28 -5.76 0.56
C MET A 164 -7.92 -6.00 -0.11
N GLY A 165 -7.65 -7.23 -0.54
CA GLY A 165 -6.46 -7.53 -1.33
C GLY A 165 -6.40 -6.73 -2.63
N ALA A 166 -7.50 -6.73 -3.38
CA ALA A 166 -7.62 -5.97 -4.62
C ALA A 166 -7.30 -4.48 -4.44
N ALA A 167 -7.80 -3.87 -3.37
CA ALA A 167 -7.53 -2.47 -3.05
C ALA A 167 -6.04 -2.23 -2.69
N ILE A 168 -5.42 -3.15 -1.95
CA ILE A 168 -4.01 -3.03 -1.53
C ILE A 168 -3.05 -3.18 -2.72
N TRP A 169 -3.29 -4.16 -3.59
CA TRP A 169 -2.41 -4.45 -4.72
C TRP A 169 -2.85 -3.83 -6.05
N SER A 170 -3.93 -3.04 -6.07
CA SER A 170 -4.49 -2.43 -7.29
C SER A 170 -4.73 -3.48 -8.39
N THR A 171 -5.23 -4.64 -7.99
CA THR A 171 -5.46 -5.82 -8.83
C THR A 171 -6.96 -6.15 -8.83
N PRO A 172 -7.54 -6.65 -9.93
CA PRO A 172 -8.92 -7.13 -9.94
C PRO A 172 -9.18 -8.21 -8.87
N SER A 173 -10.37 -8.17 -8.23
CA SER A 173 -10.66 -9.07 -7.09
C SER A 173 -10.69 -10.56 -7.47
N ASP A 174 -11.00 -10.90 -8.69
CA ASP A 174 -10.98 -12.27 -9.22
C ASP A 174 -9.55 -12.81 -9.37
N GLU A 175 -8.61 -11.98 -9.81
CA GLU A 175 -7.20 -12.33 -9.93
C GLU A 175 -6.54 -12.57 -8.56
N MET A 176 -7.09 -12.01 -7.49
CA MET A 176 -6.59 -12.24 -6.12
C MET A 176 -6.68 -13.70 -5.67
N ASN A 177 -7.50 -14.53 -6.34
CA ASN A 177 -7.56 -15.97 -6.01
C ASN A 177 -6.24 -16.68 -6.34
N ASP A 178 -5.53 -16.25 -7.37
CA ASP A 178 -4.25 -16.84 -7.80
C ASP A 178 -3.04 -16.25 -7.04
N PHE A 179 -3.28 -15.25 -6.19
CA PHE A 179 -2.21 -14.60 -5.42
C PHE A 179 -1.60 -15.59 -4.41
N PRO A 180 -0.26 -15.62 -4.21
CA PRO A 180 0.37 -16.53 -3.25
C PRO A 180 -0.10 -16.25 -1.80
N ALA A 181 -0.70 -17.25 -1.15
CA ALA A 181 -1.24 -17.11 0.21
C ALA A 181 -0.17 -16.65 1.21
N ARG A 182 1.05 -17.21 1.13
CA ARG A 182 2.17 -16.83 2.00
C ARG A 182 2.49 -15.35 1.91
N THR A 183 2.59 -14.80 0.70
CA THR A 183 2.87 -13.37 0.49
C THR A 183 1.76 -12.50 1.06
N PHE A 184 0.51 -12.86 0.77
CA PHE A 184 -0.67 -12.15 1.25
C PHE A 184 -0.72 -12.11 2.78
N ILE A 185 -0.63 -13.26 3.42
CA ILE A 185 -0.74 -13.42 4.88
C ILE A 185 0.44 -12.76 5.59
N THR A 186 1.67 -12.89 5.05
CA THR A 186 2.85 -12.21 5.59
C THR A 186 2.69 -10.68 5.55
N PHE A 187 2.18 -10.16 4.45
CA PHE A 187 1.87 -8.73 4.34
C PHE A 187 0.85 -8.29 5.39
N PHE A 188 -0.26 -9.04 5.52
CA PHE A 188 -1.30 -8.75 6.52
C PHE A 188 -0.74 -8.77 7.95
N LYS A 189 0.12 -9.75 8.26
CA LYS A 189 0.80 -9.84 9.56
C LYS A 189 1.67 -8.62 9.84
N ASN A 190 2.54 -8.27 8.88
CA ASN A 190 3.48 -7.17 9.03
C ASN A 190 2.78 -5.82 9.19
N HIS A 191 1.63 -5.64 8.54
CA HIS A 191 0.83 -4.42 8.62
C HIS A 191 -0.20 -4.39 9.76
N GLY A 192 -0.19 -5.40 10.64
CA GLY A 192 -1.11 -5.47 11.77
C GLY A 192 -2.56 -5.76 11.41
N LEU A 193 -2.81 -6.31 10.20
CA LEU A 193 -4.15 -6.58 9.69
C LEU A 193 -4.72 -7.93 10.13
N LEU A 194 -3.91 -8.80 10.78
CA LEU A 194 -4.33 -10.06 11.37
C LEU A 194 -4.67 -9.94 12.88
N GLY A 195 -5.16 -8.78 13.30
CA GLY A 195 -5.53 -8.56 14.70
C GLY A 195 -6.59 -7.48 14.83
N VAL A 196 -7.30 -7.49 15.97
CA VAL A 196 -8.37 -6.53 16.26
C VAL A 196 -7.83 -5.22 16.87
N SER A 197 -6.61 -5.25 17.44
CA SER A 197 -6.04 -4.13 18.21
C SER A 197 -4.57 -3.80 17.89
N SER A 198 -3.98 -4.43 16.89
CA SER A 198 -2.53 -4.31 16.59
C SER A 198 -2.24 -3.35 15.45
N HIS A 199 -2.93 -2.23 15.37
CA HIS A 199 -2.71 -1.28 14.29
C HIS A 199 -1.51 -0.38 14.59
N HIS A 200 -0.56 -0.34 13.64
CA HIS A 200 0.49 0.68 13.65
C HIS A 200 -0.10 2.06 13.35
N GLN A 201 0.46 3.11 13.94
CA GLN A 201 0.13 4.48 13.54
C GLN A 201 0.51 4.66 12.07
N TRP A 202 -0.45 4.98 11.23
CA TRP A 202 -0.21 5.34 9.85
C TRP A 202 0.26 6.79 9.75
N LEU A 203 1.15 7.02 8.82
CA LEU A 203 1.78 8.30 8.55
C LEU A 203 1.63 8.63 7.07
N THR A 204 1.64 9.91 6.74
CA THR A 204 1.70 10.41 5.37
C THR A 204 2.72 11.53 5.26
N VAL A 205 3.13 11.87 4.04
CA VAL A 205 4.02 13.00 3.79
C VAL A 205 3.19 14.28 3.73
N SER A 206 3.50 15.25 4.57
CA SER A 206 2.79 16.53 4.60
C SER A 206 2.84 17.21 3.22
N ASN A 207 1.67 17.62 2.72
CA ASN A 207 1.48 18.21 1.39
C ASN A 207 1.90 17.32 0.20
N GLY A 208 1.93 16.00 0.40
CA GLY A 208 2.10 15.01 -0.65
C GLY A 208 3.53 14.53 -0.89
N SER A 209 3.62 13.38 -1.52
CA SER A 209 4.86 12.63 -1.81
C SER A 209 5.85 13.42 -2.68
N ILE A 210 5.39 14.38 -3.45
CA ILE A 210 6.23 15.25 -4.28
C ILE A 210 7.32 15.94 -3.45
N ASN A 211 7.09 16.20 -2.16
CA ASN A 211 8.04 16.88 -1.29
C ASN A 211 9.32 16.08 -1.10
N TYR A 212 9.23 14.76 -0.85
CA TYR A 212 10.45 13.97 -0.74
C TYR A 212 11.11 13.72 -2.10
N VAL A 213 10.32 13.62 -3.17
CA VAL A 213 10.84 13.51 -4.54
C VAL A 213 11.71 14.72 -4.87
N ASN A 214 11.24 15.93 -4.58
CA ASN A 214 12.00 17.16 -4.80
C ASN A 214 13.26 17.21 -3.91
N LYS A 215 13.17 16.84 -2.65
CA LYS A 215 14.33 16.81 -1.75
C LYS A 215 15.41 15.82 -2.21
N ILE A 216 15.02 14.69 -2.80
CA ILE A 216 15.98 13.75 -3.43
C ILE A 216 16.58 14.38 -4.69
N LYS A 217 15.74 14.93 -5.58
CA LYS A 217 16.15 15.60 -6.80
C LYS A 217 17.29 16.61 -6.55
N ASP A 218 17.12 17.45 -5.53
CA ASP A 218 18.07 18.51 -5.17
C ASP A 218 19.43 17.98 -4.65
N LYS A 219 19.52 16.67 -4.38
CA LYS A 219 20.74 16.00 -3.91
C LYS A 219 21.42 15.13 -4.98
N ILE A 220 20.87 15.06 -6.18
CA ILE A 220 21.47 14.32 -7.28
C ILE A 220 22.64 15.11 -7.86
N SER A 221 23.79 14.48 -7.99
CA SER A 221 25.04 15.13 -8.36
C SER A 221 25.21 15.40 -9.87
N GLY A 222 24.49 14.68 -10.72
CA GLY A 222 24.52 14.82 -12.17
C GLY A 222 23.24 15.44 -12.73
N LYS A 223 22.87 15.04 -13.95
CA LYS A 223 21.72 15.57 -14.67
C LYS A 223 20.50 14.65 -14.59
N ILE A 224 19.33 15.23 -14.70
CA ILE A 224 18.07 14.51 -14.80
C ILE A 224 17.47 14.78 -16.17
N PHE A 225 17.22 13.70 -16.90
CA PHE A 225 16.64 13.71 -18.25
C PHE A 225 15.22 13.14 -18.17
N LEU A 226 14.24 14.00 -18.30
CA LEU A 226 12.82 13.61 -18.44
C LEU A 226 12.48 13.36 -19.91
N ASN A 227 11.36 12.69 -20.18
CA ASN A 227 10.94 12.28 -21.54
C ASN A 227 12.05 11.52 -22.28
N SER A 228 12.82 10.74 -21.54
CA SER A 228 14.02 10.05 -22.03
C SER A 228 13.87 8.54 -21.84
N ASP A 229 13.19 7.92 -22.80
CA ASP A 229 13.02 6.46 -22.81
C ASP A 229 14.31 5.79 -23.28
N VAL A 230 14.83 4.86 -22.47
CA VAL A 230 16.04 4.13 -22.79
C VAL A 230 15.68 2.84 -23.52
N ILE A 231 15.89 2.84 -24.83
CA ILE A 231 15.52 1.73 -25.72
C ILE A 231 16.55 0.60 -25.69
N LYS A 232 17.85 0.93 -25.49
CA LYS A 232 18.93 -0.03 -25.56
C LYS A 232 20.13 0.42 -24.74
N ILE A 233 20.78 -0.54 -24.10
CA ILE A 233 22.09 -0.39 -23.47
C ILE A 233 23.09 -1.22 -24.27
N GLN A 234 24.22 -0.63 -24.63
CA GLN A 234 25.30 -1.29 -25.37
C GLN A 234 26.50 -1.55 -24.48
#